data_e213d3aebdf90923ce2fd543d51fb3b2
#
_entry.id   e213d3aebdf90923ce2fd543d51fb3b2
#
_cell.length_a   1.000
_cell.length_b   1.000
_cell.length_c   1.000
_cell.angle_alpha   90.00
_cell.angle_beta   90.00
_cell.angle_gamma   90.00
#
_symmetry.space_group_name_H-M   'P 1'
#
loop_
_entity.id
_entity.type
_entity.pdbx_description
1 polymer ?
#
loop_
_entity_poly.entity_id
_entity_poly.type
_entity_poly.pdbx_seq_one_letter_code
_entity_poly.pdbx_strand_id
1 'polypeptide(L)'
;MHTKKSLRGRAAAALAGLALAATALPAVAIEPFNADYRANYMGIDATAKMSLASAGNDRWEYRIDIGGMGAELRQSTVFESDGGEWRPVKSVDSQRGTSGLAAMLVKNRTVTADYDWARGEARWTGDVKDDRAGPVKLRDGDLDGMLMNLVLVRDVAAGKPLDYRLVEDGRIRRQQFQIAGEETIEVGGRSHQAKRVVRRDGKREIIAWVVEGLPVPARILQRRDGKDHIDLRLTRVH
;
A
#
# COMPACT_ATOMS: atom_id res chain seq x y z
N MET A 1 -62.67 -42.99 52.04
CA MET A 1 -61.20 -42.82 52.28
C MET A 1 -60.52 -42.87 50.94
N HIS A 2 -60.21 -41.71 50.35
CA HIS A 2 -59.60 -41.62 49.02
C HIS A 2 -58.27 -40.91 49.13
N THR A 3 -57.18 -41.62 48.86
CA THR A 3 -55.85 -41.14 48.81
C THR A 3 -55.53 -40.66 47.42
N LYS A 4 -55.30 -39.35 47.24
CA LYS A 4 -54.81 -38.74 45.98
C LYS A 4 -53.27 -38.83 45.95
N LYS A 5 -52.74 -39.53 44.92
CA LYS A 5 -51.32 -39.51 44.56
C LYS A 5 -51.05 -38.30 43.68
N SER A 6 -50.12 -37.42 44.08
CA SER A 6 -49.61 -36.31 43.29
C SER A 6 -48.44 -36.77 42.42
N LEU A 7 -48.54 -36.65 41.12
CA LEU A 7 -47.42 -36.76 40.19
C LEU A 7 -46.68 -35.42 40.11
N ARG A 8 -45.43 -35.43 40.53
CA ARG A 8 -44.51 -34.32 40.29
C ARG A 8 -43.76 -34.57 38.96
N GLY A 9 -44.13 -33.80 37.91
CA GLY A 9 -43.40 -33.77 36.66
C GLY A 9 -42.07 -33.02 36.81
N ARG A 10 -40.95 -33.67 36.43
CA ARG A 10 -39.66 -33.06 36.28
C ARG A 10 -39.56 -32.47 34.85
N ALA A 11 -39.55 -31.14 34.74
CA ALA A 11 -39.21 -30.46 33.50
C ALA A 11 -37.69 -30.46 33.38
N ALA A 12 -37.12 -31.16 32.40
CA ALA A 12 -35.73 -31.09 32.00
C ALA A 12 -35.57 -29.92 31.04
N ALA A 13 -34.89 -28.85 31.49
CA ALA A 13 -34.51 -27.74 30.61
C ALA A 13 -33.24 -28.13 29.82
N ALA A 14 -33.41 -28.33 28.49
CA ALA A 14 -32.29 -28.51 27.57
C ALA A 14 -31.71 -27.14 27.24
N LEU A 15 -30.54 -26.82 27.76
CA LEU A 15 -29.73 -25.67 27.34
C LEU A 15 -29.02 -26.04 26.03
N ALA A 16 -29.54 -25.55 24.91
CA ALA A 16 -28.85 -25.59 23.61
C ALA A 16 -27.77 -24.52 23.60
N GLY A 17 -26.51 -24.93 23.80
CA GLY A 17 -25.34 -24.07 23.64
C GLY A 17 -25.10 -23.77 22.15
N LEU A 18 -25.35 -22.53 21.74
CA LEU A 18 -24.96 -22.03 20.41
C LEU A 18 -23.44 -21.83 20.43
N ALA A 19 -22.67 -22.76 19.86
CA ALA A 19 -21.25 -22.56 19.60
C ALA A 19 -21.11 -21.58 18.43
N LEU A 20 -20.74 -20.32 18.70
CA LEU A 20 -20.26 -19.39 17.68
C LEU A 20 -18.93 -19.92 17.14
N ALA A 21 -18.95 -20.55 15.98
CA ALA A 21 -17.75 -20.82 15.20
C ALA A 21 -17.20 -19.49 14.69
N ALA A 22 -16.20 -18.95 15.35
CA ALA A 22 -15.42 -17.85 14.82
C ALA A 22 -14.68 -18.36 13.56
N THR A 23 -15.19 -18.04 12.38
CA THR A 23 -14.48 -18.26 11.13
C THR A 23 -13.30 -17.30 11.10
N ALA A 24 -12.11 -17.77 11.45
CA ALA A 24 -10.87 -17.06 11.20
C ALA A 24 -10.75 -16.87 9.69
N LEU A 25 -10.88 -15.64 9.21
CA LEU A 25 -10.56 -15.29 7.83
C LEU A 25 -9.08 -15.64 7.62
N PRO A 26 -8.73 -16.37 6.53
CA PRO A 26 -7.33 -16.65 6.26
C PRO A 26 -6.59 -15.32 6.11
N ALA A 27 -5.55 -15.14 6.90
CA ALA A 27 -4.61 -14.04 6.69
C ALA A 27 -4.06 -14.21 5.27
N VAL A 28 -4.24 -13.22 4.41
CA VAL A 28 -3.66 -13.23 3.06
C VAL A 28 -2.15 -13.30 3.25
N ALA A 29 -1.56 -14.44 2.89
CA ALA A 29 -0.11 -14.63 2.96
C ALA A 29 0.56 -13.59 2.04
N ILE A 30 1.61 -12.97 2.54
CA ILE A 30 2.42 -12.08 1.74
C ILE A 30 3.29 -12.97 0.84
N GLU A 31 3.20 -12.78 -0.47
CA GLU A 31 4.01 -13.53 -1.43
C GLU A 31 4.98 -12.60 -2.17
N PRO A 32 6.23 -13.04 -2.41
CA PRO A 32 7.19 -12.26 -3.18
C PRO A 32 6.73 -12.15 -4.63
N PHE A 33 7.02 -11.03 -5.27
CA PHE A 33 6.74 -10.81 -6.70
C PHE A 33 7.73 -9.84 -7.33
N ASN A 34 7.79 -9.88 -8.67
CA ASN A 34 8.35 -8.83 -9.51
C ASN A 34 7.29 -8.38 -10.51
N ALA A 35 7.17 -7.07 -10.72
CA ALA A 35 6.21 -6.48 -11.63
C ALA A 35 6.88 -5.42 -12.51
N ASP A 36 6.80 -5.59 -13.82
CA ASP A 36 7.38 -4.68 -14.81
C ASP A 36 6.32 -3.68 -15.28
N TYR A 37 6.72 -2.41 -15.40
CA TYR A 37 5.87 -1.32 -15.84
C TYR A 37 6.50 -0.52 -16.97
N ARG A 38 5.67 -0.04 -17.89
CA ARG A 38 5.99 1.17 -18.65
C ARG A 38 5.67 2.37 -17.80
N ALA A 39 6.57 3.32 -17.79
CA ALA A 39 6.40 4.57 -17.06
C ALA A 39 6.43 5.74 -18.05
N ASN A 40 5.62 6.75 -17.80
CA ASN A 40 5.71 8.03 -18.48
C ASN A 40 5.71 9.14 -17.42
N TYR A 41 6.70 10.01 -17.50
CA TYR A 41 6.83 11.17 -16.63
C TYR A 41 6.79 12.45 -17.48
N MET A 42 5.67 13.16 -17.42
CA MET A 42 5.47 14.42 -18.17
C MET A 42 5.79 14.31 -19.69
N GLY A 43 5.41 13.18 -20.31
CA GLY A 43 5.66 12.91 -21.73
C GLY A 43 7.00 12.19 -22.01
N ILE A 44 7.83 11.94 -21.01
CA ILE A 44 9.10 11.22 -21.13
C ILE A 44 8.88 9.75 -20.78
N ASP A 45 9.18 8.85 -21.71
CA ASP A 45 9.06 7.41 -21.48
C ASP A 45 10.23 6.87 -20.68
N ALA A 46 9.89 5.95 -19.76
CA ALA A 46 10.79 5.27 -18.88
C ALA A 46 10.31 3.83 -18.64
N THR A 47 11.11 3.05 -17.94
CA THR A 47 10.71 1.75 -17.41
C THR A 47 10.66 1.81 -15.89
N ALA A 48 9.78 1.02 -15.29
CA ALA A 48 9.75 0.85 -13.85
C ALA A 48 9.62 -0.62 -13.49
N LYS A 49 10.19 -1.00 -12.34
CA LYS A 49 10.07 -2.32 -11.75
C LYS A 49 9.63 -2.17 -10.31
N MET A 50 8.55 -2.86 -9.94
CA MET A 50 8.17 -3.03 -8.55
C MET A 50 8.52 -4.45 -8.10
N SER A 51 9.00 -4.60 -6.88
CA SER A 51 9.32 -5.91 -6.32
C SER A 51 8.97 -5.97 -4.84
N LEU A 52 8.54 -7.14 -4.42
CA LEU A 52 8.36 -7.50 -3.02
C LEU A 52 9.21 -8.73 -2.73
N ALA A 53 10.07 -8.65 -1.73
CA ALA A 53 10.96 -9.73 -1.35
C ALA A 53 11.09 -9.81 0.18
N SER A 54 11.39 -11.01 0.69
CA SER A 54 11.72 -11.17 2.11
C SER A 54 13.01 -10.42 2.44
N ALA A 55 12.97 -9.66 3.53
CA ALA A 55 14.14 -8.97 4.10
C ALA A 55 14.69 -9.68 5.35
N GLY A 56 14.23 -10.91 5.64
CA GLY A 56 14.58 -11.70 6.83
C GLY A 56 13.85 -11.21 8.10
N ASN A 57 13.84 -12.03 9.16
CA ASN A 57 13.24 -11.70 10.45
C ASN A 57 11.78 -11.22 10.36
N ASP A 58 10.95 -11.92 9.57
CA ASP A 58 9.54 -11.61 9.31
C ASP A 58 9.31 -10.22 8.68
N ARG A 59 10.34 -9.66 8.05
CA ARG A 59 10.29 -8.39 7.33
C ARG A 59 10.25 -8.59 5.83
N TRP A 60 9.66 -7.63 5.14
CA TRP A 60 9.51 -7.56 3.71
C TRP A 60 10.05 -6.24 3.18
N GLU A 61 10.71 -6.25 2.03
CA GLU A 61 11.08 -5.03 1.31
C GLU A 61 10.19 -4.88 0.07
N TYR A 62 9.43 -3.80 0.02
CA TYR A 62 8.72 -3.37 -1.17
C TYR A 62 9.46 -2.21 -1.82
N ARG A 63 9.78 -2.35 -3.12
CA ARG A 63 10.62 -1.41 -3.85
C ARG A 63 10.02 -1.04 -5.20
N ILE A 64 10.26 0.19 -5.65
CA ILE A 64 10.13 0.62 -7.03
C ILE A 64 11.45 1.21 -7.52
N ASP A 65 11.90 0.76 -8.68
CA ASP A 65 13.01 1.34 -9.44
C ASP A 65 12.44 1.89 -10.75
N ILE A 66 12.67 3.17 -11.04
CA ILE A 66 12.27 3.83 -12.29
C ILE A 66 13.54 4.34 -12.97
N GLY A 67 13.76 3.98 -14.23
CA GLY A 67 14.92 4.38 -14.99
C GLY A 67 14.57 4.82 -16.40
N GLY A 68 15.16 5.93 -16.86
CA GLY A 68 14.98 6.44 -18.21
C GLY A 68 15.68 7.77 -18.42
N MET A 69 16.08 8.04 -19.65
CA MET A 69 16.71 9.31 -20.09
C MET A 69 17.91 9.75 -19.24
N GLY A 70 18.69 8.78 -18.71
CA GLY A 70 19.87 9.06 -17.90
C GLY A 70 19.57 9.50 -16.46
N ALA A 71 18.36 9.24 -15.96
CA ALA A 71 17.97 9.46 -14.57
C ALA A 71 17.45 8.17 -13.97
N GLU A 72 17.64 8.01 -12.67
CA GLU A 72 17.11 6.91 -11.86
C GLU A 72 16.41 7.45 -10.62
N LEU A 73 15.26 6.86 -10.32
CA LEU A 73 14.55 7.06 -9.07
C LEU A 73 14.32 5.68 -8.44
N ARG A 74 14.63 5.59 -7.15
CA ARG A 74 14.37 4.39 -6.35
C ARG A 74 13.66 4.79 -5.08
N GLN A 75 12.60 4.06 -4.78
CA GLN A 75 11.92 4.12 -3.49
C GLN A 75 11.78 2.71 -2.94
N SER A 76 12.02 2.55 -1.65
CA SER A 76 11.78 1.27 -0.99
C SER A 76 11.26 1.46 0.43
N THR A 77 10.49 0.49 0.90
CA THR A 77 10.03 0.40 2.28
C THR A 77 10.25 -1.00 2.79
N VAL A 78 11.00 -1.11 3.88
CA VAL A 78 11.03 -2.31 4.70
C VAL A 78 9.90 -2.21 5.70
N PHE A 79 9.08 -3.24 5.77
CA PHE A 79 7.95 -3.31 6.69
C PHE A 79 7.86 -4.68 7.37
N GLU A 80 7.17 -4.74 8.47
CA GLU A 80 6.83 -5.97 9.19
C GLU A 80 5.31 -6.19 9.15
N SER A 81 4.91 -7.46 9.25
CA SER A 81 3.51 -7.85 9.37
C SER A 81 3.25 -8.30 10.79
N ASP A 82 2.41 -7.58 11.51
CA ASP A 82 2.01 -7.88 12.88
C ASP A 82 0.50 -8.02 12.95
N GLY A 83 0.00 -9.21 13.29
CA GLY A 83 -1.44 -9.47 13.39
C GLY A 83 -2.26 -9.20 12.12
N GLY A 84 -1.61 -9.22 10.94
CA GLY A 84 -2.23 -8.88 9.65
C GLY A 84 -2.20 -7.38 9.30
N GLU A 85 -1.67 -6.55 10.17
CA GLU A 85 -1.35 -5.16 9.89
C GLU A 85 0.10 -5.03 9.41
N TRP A 86 0.33 -4.12 8.48
CA TRP A 86 1.65 -3.86 7.93
C TRP A 86 2.16 -2.53 8.44
N ARG A 87 3.35 -2.55 9.05
CA ARG A 87 3.99 -1.39 9.68
C ARG A 87 5.31 -1.08 9.00
N PRO A 88 5.52 0.14 8.44
CA PRO A 88 6.82 0.51 7.90
C PRO A 88 7.86 0.54 9.02
N VAL A 89 9.06 0.04 8.75
CA VAL A 89 10.20 0.05 9.67
C VAL A 89 11.25 1.04 9.17
N LYS A 90 11.48 1.03 7.86
CA LYS A 90 12.46 1.91 7.22
C LYS A 90 12.03 2.20 5.79
N SER A 91 12.17 3.44 5.34
CA SER A 91 12.04 3.75 3.91
C SER A 91 13.24 4.52 3.38
N VAL A 92 13.51 4.36 2.09
CA VAL A 92 14.55 5.08 1.36
C VAL A 92 13.94 5.64 0.08
N ASP A 93 14.17 6.93 -0.15
CA ASP A 93 13.82 7.63 -1.38
C ASP A 93 15.12 8.22 -1.97
N SER A 94 15.49 7.79 -3.15
CA SER A 94 16.69 8.29 -3.82
C SER A 94 16.42 8.62 -5.29
N GLN A 95 17.04 9.68 -5.76
CA GLN A 95 17.07 10.05 -7.17
C GLN A 95 18.47 10.46 -7.57
N ARG A 96 18.85 10.17 -8.80
CA ARG A 96 20.15 10.56 -9.36
C ARG A 96 20.11 10.71 -10.87
N GLY A 97 20.91 11.64 -11.38
CA GLY A 97 21.27 11.70 -12.79
C GLY A 97 22.44 10.76 -13.07
N THR A 98 22.33 9.88 -14.06
CA THR A 98 23.33 8.84 -14.33
C THR A 98 24.10 9.10 -15.62
N SER A 99 23.53 9.81 -16.57
CA SER A 99 24.21 10.13 -17.85
C SER A 99 23.57 11.32 -18.57
N GLY A 100 24.31 11.87 -19.55
CA GLY A 100 23.85 12.95 -20.42
C GLY A 100 23.43 14.21 -19.65
N LEU A 101 22.43 14.92 -20.15
CA LEU A 101 21.89 16.13 -19.53
C LEU A 101 21.31 15.85 -18.13
N ALA A 102 20.76 14.66 -17.89
CA ALA A 102 20.21 14.30 -16.58
C ALA A 102 21.27 14.26 -15.49
N ALA A 103 22.51 13.84 -15.81
CA ALA A 103 23.63 13.88 -14.87
C ALA A 103 23.95 15.31 -14.38
N MET A 104 23.61 16.32 -15.19
CA MET A 104 23.83 17.74 -14.85
C MET A 104 22.61 18.39 -14.20
N LEU A 105 21.39 18.00 -14.59
CA LEU A 105 20.15 18.67 -14.20
C LEU A 105 19.42 18.00 -13.05
N VAL A 106 19.55 16.68 -12.90
CA VAL A 106 18.91 15.94 -11.79
C VAL A 106 19.80 16.06 -10.56
N LYS A 107 19.31 16.75 -9.54
CA LYS A 107 20.01 16.81 -8.24
C LYS A 107 19.97 15.44 -7.60
N ASN A 108 21.17 14.88 -7.33
CA ASN A 108 21.27 13.67 -6.53
C ASN A 108 20.71 13.94 -5.13
N ARG A 109 19.83 13.07 -4.67
CA ARG A 109 19.16 13.17 -3.38
C ARG A 109 18.92 11.78 -2.82
N THR A 110 19.17 11.62 -1.53
CA THR A 110 18.78 10.42 -0.79
C THR A 110 18.21 10.83 0.56
N VAL A 111 17.02 10.34 0.87
CA VAL A 111 16.36 10.51 2.16
C VAL A 111 16.03 9.14 2.71
N THR A 112 16.34 8.92 3.97
CA THR A 112 15.99 7.73 4.72
C THR A 112 15.03 8.11 5.85
N ALA A 113 13.96 7.34 6.03
CA ALA A 113 13.09 7.42 7.20
C ALA A 113 13.25 6.16 8.04
N ASP A 114 13.36 6.32 9.34
CA ASP A 114 13.33 5.26 10.34
C ASP A 114 12.05 5.40 11.18
N TYR A 115 11.28 4.32 11.31
CA TYR A 115 10.02 4.27 12.05
C TYR A 115 10.24 3.44 13.32
N ASP A 116 10.47 4.12 14.44
CA ASP A 116 10.65 3.49 15.75
C ASP A 116 9.30 3.32 16.46
N TRP A 117 8.69 2.18 16.28
CA TRP A 117 7.40 1.85 16.88
C TRP A 117 7.47 1.70 18.41
N ALA A 118 8.62 1.34 18.96
CA ALA A 118 8.79 1.25 20.41
C ALA A 118 8.76 2.63 21.07
N ARG A 119 9.32 3.64 20.39
CA ARG A 119 9.27 5.05 20.83
C ARG A 119 8.05 5.80 20.33
N GLY A 120 7.34 5.24 19.32
CA GLY A 120 6.20 5.89 18.68
C GLY A 120 6.60 7.10 17.83
N GLU A 121 7.76 7.07 17.19
CA GLU A 121 8.33 8.20 16.44
C GLU A 121 8.92 7.77 15.10
N ALA A 122 8.78 8.65 14.09
CA ALA A 122 9.51 8.54 12.83
C ALA A 122 10.46 9.73 12.66
N ARG A 123 11.63 9.48 12.07
CA ARG A 123 12.69 10.47 11.82
C ARG A 123 13.25 10.30 10.42
N TRP A 124 13.69 11.42 9.83
CA TRP A 124 14.26 11.46 8.49
C TRP A 124 15.70 11.97 8.55
N THR A 125 16.56 11.36 7.74
CA THR A 125 17.99 11.69 7.60
C THR A 125 18.38 11.78 6.12
N GLY A 126 19.58 12.31 5.82
CA GLY A 126 20.06 12.53 4.46
C GLY A 126 19.68 13.91 3.93
N ASP A 127 19.28 13.97 2.66
CA ASP A 127 18.96 15.24 1.99
C ASP A 127 17.55 15.74 2.37
N VAL A 128 17.31 15.93 3.63
CA VAL A 128 16.05 16.41 4.22
C VAL A 128 16.24 17.80 4.81
N LYS A 129 15.23 18.63 4.77
CA LYS A 129 15.24 19.94 5.45
C LYS A 129 15.07 19.74 6.96
N ASP A 130 15.68 20.60 7.77
CA ASP A 130 15.64 20.51 9.24
C ASP A 130 14.20 20.45 9.78
N ASP A 131 13.30 21.26 9.21
CA ASP A 131 11.85 21.28 9.57
C ASP A 131 11.09 20.00 9.16
N ARG A 132 11.77 19.06 8.49
CA ARG A 132 11.25 17.78 8.02
C ARG A 132 12.00 16.57 8.57
N ALA A 133 13.04 16.77 9.37
CA ALA A 133 13.80 15.69 9.96
C ALA A 133 13.02 14.91 11.05
N GLY A 134 11.96 15.49 11.57
CA GLY A 134 11.16 14.90 12.65
C GLY A 134 11.62 15.35 14.04
N PRO A 135 11.20 14.68 15.11
CA PRO A 135 10.37 13.48 15.12
C PRO A 135 8.90 13.75 14.75
N VAL A 136 8.28 12.79 14.10
CA VAL A 136 6.84 12.77 13.86
C VAL A 136 6.23 11.62 14.66
N LYS A 137 5.16 11.89 15.41
CA LYS A 137 4.50 10.90 16.26
C LYS A 137 3.76 9.85 15.41
N LEU A 138 4.08 8.57 15.64
CA LEU A 138 3.43 7.42 15.05
C LEU A 138 2.14 7.04 15.79
N ARG A 139 1.24 6.38 15.07
CA ARG A 139 0.02 5.74 15.59
C ARG A 139 -0.20 4.43 14.85
N ASP A 140 -0.90 3.51 15.45
CA ASP A 140 -1.30 2.27 14.79
C ASP A 140 -2.05 2.57 13.47
N GLY A 141 -1.74 1.80 12.43
CA GLY A 141 -2.26 2.00 11.08
C GLY A 141 -1.53 3.06 10.25
N ASP A 142 -0.47 3.70 10.76
CA ASP A 142 0.34 4.61 9.96
C ASP A 142 1.12 3.87 8.89
N LEU A 143 1.10 4.45 7.69
CA LEU A 143 1.78 3.95 6.51
C LEU A 143 2.77 4.99 5.97
N ASP A 144 3.69 4.57 5.14
CA ASP A 144 4.38 5.45 4.22
C ASP A 144 3.75 5.40 2.81
N GLY A 145 4.22 6.25 1.91
CA GLY A 145 3.65 6.37 0.57
C GLY A 145 3.84 5.12 -0.29
N MET A 146 4.92 4.36 -0.08
CA MET A 146 5.16 3.12 -0.81
C MET A 146 4.26 1.99 -0.31
N LEU A 147 4.27 1.74 0.99
CA LEU A 147 3.49 0.66 1.60
C LEU A 147 1.98 0.83 1.37
N MET A 148 1.51 2.08 1.33
CA MET A 148 0.12 2.40 1.00
C MET A 148 -0.34 1.76 -0.32
N ASN A 149 0.53 1.64 -1.34
CA ASN A 149 0.12 1.05 -2.62
C ASN A 149 -0.24 -0.44 -2.48
N LEU A 150 0.50 -1.20 -1.67
CA LEU A 150 0.17 -2.60 -1.37
C LEU A 150 -1.09 -2.72 -0.51
N VAL A 151 -1.19 -1.88 0.52
CA VAL A 151 -2.34 -1.84 1.43
C VAL A 151 -3.60 -1.47 0.65
N LEU A 152 -3.52 -0.53 -0.29
CA LEU A 152 -4.65 -0.14 -1.16
C LEU A 152 -5.18 -1.34 -1.95
N VAL A 153 -4.31 -2.13 -2.57
CA VAL A 153 -4.73 -3.33 -3.33
C VAL A 153 -5.41 -4.34 -2.42
N ARG A 154 -4.81 -4.65 -1.27
CA ARG A 154 -5.37 -5.55 -0.26
C ARG A 154 -6.75 -5.08 0.22
N ASP A 155 -6.88 -3.82 0.56
CA ASP A 155 -8.10 -3.27 1.16
C ASP A 155 -9.22 -3.11 0.12
N VAL A 156 -8.90 -2.83 -1.15
CA VAL A 156 -9.87 -2.86 -2.26
C VAL A 156 -10.41 -4.28 -2.48
N ALA A 157 -9.55 -5.30 -2.43
CA ALA A 157 -9.96 -6.70 -2.54
C ALA A 157 -10.84 -7.12 -1.37
N ALA A 158 -10.51 -6.67 -0.16
CA ALA A 158 -11.25 -6.98 1.07
C ALA A 158 -12.50 -6.10 1.30
N GLY A 159 -12.79 -5.13 0.43
CA GLY A 159 -13.91 -4.20 0.59
C GLY A 159 -13.79 -3.29 1.82
N LYS A 160 -12.57 -3.04 2.29
CA LYS A 160 -12.30 -2.19 3.46
C LYS A 160 -12.38 -0.69 3.12
N PRO A 161 -12.56 0.19 4.11
CA PRO A 161 -12.42 1.63 3.93
C PRO A 161 -11.03 2.01 3.40
N LEU A 162 -10.98 2.90 2.42
CA LEU A 162 -9.74 3.35 1.77
C LEU A 162 -9.31 4.71 2.31
N ASP A 163 -9.03 4.77 3.60
CA ASP A 163 -8.68 6.00 4.34
C ASP A 163 -7.42 5.75 5.16
N TYR A 164 -6.33 6.37 4.74
CA TYR A 164 -4.99 6.12 5.27
C TYR A 164 -4.38 7.37 5.88
N ARG A 165 -3.66 7.19 6.97
CA ARG A 165 -2.79 8.21 7.55
C ARG A 165 -1.35 7.91 7.15
N LEU A 166 -0.79 8.78 6.30
CA LEU A 166 0.59 8.66 5.85
C LEU A 166 1.53 9.49 6.71
N VAL A 167 2.66 8.89 7.05
CA VAL A 167 3.77 9.52 7.75
C VAL A 167 4.97 9.49 6.82
N GLU A 168 5.15 10.56 6.06
CA GLU A 168 6.18 10.68 5.02
C GLU A 168 6.72 12.11 4.94
N ASP A 169 7.96 12.29 4.50
CA ASP A 169 8.58 13.62 4.33
C ASP A 169 8.51 14.51 5.58
N GLY A 170 8.64 13.93 6.79
CA GLY A 170 8.50 14.67 8.05
C GLY A 170 7.09 15.23 8.31
N ARG A 171 6.06 14.70 7.67
CA ARG A 171 4.68 15.19 7.77
C ARG A 171 3.67 14.05 7.91
N ILE A 172 2.52 14.42 8.41
CA ILE A 172 1.34 13.58 8.43
C ILE A 172 0.40 14.05 7.33
N ARG A 173 -0.10 13.12 6.53
CA ARG A 173 -1.10 13.39 5.49
C ARG A 173 -2.20 12.35 5.55
N ARG A 174 -3.45 12.75 5.43
CA ARG A 174 -4.57 11.83 5.26
C ARG A 174 -4.84 11.62 3.78
N GLN A 175 -5.03 10.37 3.38
CA GLN A 175 -5.27 9.95 2.01
C GLN A 175 -6.59 9.18 1.97
N GLN A 176 -7.61 9.79 1.41
CA GLN A 176 -8.92 9.16 1.24
C GLN A 176 -9.14 8.84 -0.23
N PHE A 177 -9.34 7.56 -0.52
CA PHE A 177 -9.66 7.09 -1.86
C PHE A 177 -11.11 6.66 -1.93
N GLN A 178 -11.66 6.66 -3.15
CA GLN A 178 -13.01 6.20 -3.44
C GLN A 178 -12.98 5.29 -4.66
N ILE A 179 -13.76 4.22 -4.65
CA ILE A 179 -14.00 3.41 -5.84
C ILE A 179 -14.96 4.20 -6.73
N ALA A 180 -14.46 4.61 -7.91
CA ALA A 180 -15.18 5.45 -8.86
C ALA A 180 -15.74 4.66 -10.05
N GLY A 181 -15.89 3.34 -9.90
CA GLY A 181 -16.44 2.43 -10.92
C GLY A 181 -15.44 1.35 -11.31
N GLU A 182 -15.79 0.62 -12.35
CA GLU A 182 -14.99 -0.44 -12.95
C GLU A 182 -14.70 -0.11 -14.40
N GLU A 183 -13.51 -0.46 -14.86
CA GLU A 183 -13.06 -0.23 -16.24
C GLU A 183 -12.30 -1.46 -16.73
N THR A 184 -12.40 -1.75 -18.02
CA THR A 184 -11.55 -2.76 -18.66
C THR A 184 -10.16 -2.16 -18.90
N ILE A 185 -9.10 -2.85 -18.47
CA ILE A 185 -7.71 -2.45 -18.64
C ILE A 185 -6.90 -3.62 -19.23
N GLU A 186 -5.91 -3.30 -20.05
CA GLU A 186 -4.99 -4.29 -20.58
C GLU A 186 -3.75 -4.45 -19.70
N VAL A 187 -3.38 -5.71 -19.40
CA VAL A 187 -2.11 -6.09 -18.78
C VAL A 187 -1.51 -7.25 -19.56
N GLY A 188 -0.30 -7.06 -20.11
CA GLY A 188 0.39 -8.11 -20.87
C GLY A 188 -0.37 -8.62 -22.08
N GLY A 189 -1.16 -7.77 -22.74
CA GLY A 189 -1.99 -8.13 -23.90
C GLY A 189 -3.29 -8.87 -23.54
N ARG A 190 -3.67 -8.91 -22.25
CA ARG A 190 -4.93 -9.50 -21.79
C ARG A 190 -5.82 -8.44 -21.15
N SER A 191 -7.11 -8.50 -21.45
CA SER A 191 -8.12 -7.62 -20.86
C SER A 191 -8.51 -8.10 -19.47
N HIS A 192 -8.60 -7.18 -18.52
CA HIS A 192 -8.99 -7.42 -17.13
C HIS A 192 -10.02 -6.39 -16.69
N GLN A 193 -10.96 -6.79 -15.85
CA GLN A 193 -11.82 -5.85 -15.13
C GLN A 193 -11.04 -5.28 -13.95
N ALA A 194 -11.00 -3.96 -13.84
CA ALA A 194 -10.28 -3.27 -12.78
C ALA A 194 -11.20 -2.31 -12.02
N LYS A 195 -11.15 -2.33 -10.71
CA LYS A 195 -11.76 -1.28 -9.89
C LYS A 195 -10.92 -0.01 -10.01
N ARG A 196 -11.55 1.07 -10.46
CA ARG A 196 -10.93 2.38 -10.59
C ARG A 196 -11.05 3.13 -9.28
N VAL A 197 -9.92 3.34 -8.60
CA VAL A 197 -9.83 3.97 -7.29
C VAL A 197 -9.24 5.36 -7.45
N VAL A 198 -9.90 6.38 -6.92
CA VAL A 198 -9.55 7.79 -7.16
C VAL A 198 -9.39 8.54 -5.83
N ARG A 199 -8.35 9.35 -5.75
CA ARG A 199 -8.16 10.37 -4.72
C ARG A 199 -7.98 11.73 -5.39
N ARG A 200 -8.70 12.74 -4.88
CA ARG A 200 -8.56 14.14 -5.29
C ARG A 200 -8.16 15.01 -4.11
N ASP A 201 -7.21 15.90 -4.35
CA ASP A 201 -6.74 16.87 -3.37
C ASP A 201 -6.39 18.17 -4.11
N GLY A 202 -7.35 19.09 -4.14
CA GLY A 202 -7.26 20.32 -4.93
C GLY A 202 -6.99 20.00 -6.40
N LYS A 203 -5.82 20.43 -6.89
CA LYS A 203 -5.38 20.24 -8.28
C LYS A 203 -4.66 18.92 -8.54
N ARG A 204 -4.51 18.08 -7.51
CA ARG A 204 -3.85 16.77 -7.62
C ARG A 204 -4.89 15.67 -7.64
N GLU A 205 -4.72 14.73 -8.55
CA GLU A 205 -5.52 13.52 -8.64
C GLU A 205 -4.59 12.31 -8.73
N ILE A 206 -4.91 11.26 -7.97
CA ILE A 206 -4.27 9.94 -8.07
C ILE A 206 -5.36 8.97 -8.45
N ILE A 207 -5.13 8.20 -9.50
CA ILE A 207 -6.02 7.16 -9.96
C ILE A 207 -5.23 5.86 -9.99
N ALA A 208 -5.76 4.82 -9.35
CA ALA A 208 -5.21 3.47 -9.40
C ALA A 208 -6.26 2.52 -9.97
N TRP A 209 -5.83 1.61 -10.82
CA TRP A 209 -6.67 0.53 -11.34
C TRP A 209 -6.23 -0.77 -10.66
N VAL A 210 -7.10 -1.31 -9.84
CA VAL A 210 -6.86 -2.53 -9.06
C VAL A 210 -7.59 -3.68 -9.73
N VAL A 211 -6.83 -4.67 -10.17
CA VAL A 211 -7.33 -5.92 -10.76
C VAL A 211 -7.27 -7.01 -9.70
N GLU A 212 -8.33 -7.79 -9.57
CA GLU A 212 -8.37 -8.91 -8.64
C GLU A 212 -7.29 -9.95 -8.98
N GLY A 213 -6.59 -10.42 -7.95
CA GLY A 213 -5.49 -11.40 -8.09
C GLY A 213 -4.14 -10.80 -8.49
N LEU A 214 -4.05 -9.50 -8.82
CA LEU A 214 -2.77 -8.85 -9.00
C LEU A 214 -2.26 -8.26 -7.68
N PRO A 215 -0.96 -8.41 -7.36
CA PRO A 215 -0.40 -7.93 -6.09
C PRO A 215 -0.17 -6.41 -6.07
N VAL A 216 -0.24 -5.75 -7.22
CA VAL A 216 0.01 -4.32 -7.40
C VAL A 216 -1.04 -3.72 -8.34
N PRO A 217 -1.27 -2.39 -8.31
CA PRO A 217 -2.18 -1.75 -9.26
C PRO A 217 -1.74 -1.99 -10.71
N ALA A 218 -2.69 -2.34 -11.58
CA ALA A 218 -2.43 -2.52 -13.01
C ALA A 218 -2.05 -1.19 -13.70
N ARG A 219 -2.50 -0.06 -13.14
CA ARG A 219 -2.09 1.27 -13.57
C ARG A 219 -2.13 2.23 -12.38
N ILE A 220 -1.18 3.16 -12.33
CA ILE A 220 -1.19 4.30 -11.42
C ILE A 220 -1.01 5.57 -12.26
N LEU A 221 -1.98 6.46 -12.20
CA LEU A 221 -1.94 7.75 -12.88
C LEU A 221 -1.99 8.88 -11.87
N GLN A 222 -0.99 9.73 -11.89
CA GLN A 222 -0.99 10.97 -11.11
C GLN A 222 -1.18 12.15 -12.06
N ARG A 223 -2.15 13.00 -11.74
CA ARG A 223 -2.46 14.23 -12.46
C ARG A 223 -2.18 15.45 -11.59
N ARG A 224 -1.78 16.51 -12.25
CA ARG A 224 -1.66 17.82 -11.63
C ARG A 224 -2.24 18.88 -12.59
N ASP A 225 -3.14 19.70 -12.08
CA ASP A 225 -3.83 20.72 -12.90
C ASP A 225 -4.50 20.13 -14.16
N GLY A 226 -5.06 18.90 -14.05
CA GLY A 226 -5.71 18.19 -15.16
C GLY A 226 -4.77 17.55 -16.17
N LYS A 227 -3.44 17.71 -16.04
CA LYS A 227 -2.43 17.11 -16.91
C LYS A 227 -1.82 15.87 -16.29
N ASP A 228 -1.58 14.85 -17.10
CA ASP A 228 -0.90 13.63 -16.67
C ASP A 228 0.55 13.98 -16.33
N HIS A 229 0.95 13.60 -15.11
CA HIS A 229 2.26 13.88 -14.55
C HIS A 229 3.11 12.61 -14.46
N ILE A 230 2.52 11.53 -13.91
CA ILE A 230 3.12 10.20 -13.85
C ILE A 230 2.07 9.20 -14.31
N ASP A 231 2.41 8.32 -15.24
CA ASP A 231 1.58 7.20 -15.68
C ASP A 231 2.41 5.91 -15.66
N LEU A 232 2.10 5.02 -14.72
CA LEU A 232 2.72 3.70 -14.61
C LEU A 232 1.70 2.66 -15.10
N ARG A 233 2.07 1.85 -16.08
CA ARG A 233 1.21 0.79 -16.66
C ARG A 233 1.90 -0.56 -16.53
N LEU A 234 1.28 -1.46 -15.80
CA LEU A 234 1.77 -2.82 -15.61
C LEU A 234 1.82 -3.57 -16.93
N THR A 235 2.94 -4.19 -17.21
CA THR A 235 3.13 -5.01 -18.40
C THR A 235 3.21 -6.50 -18.08
N ARG A 236 3.76 -6.86 -16.89
CA ARG A 236 3.92 -8.26 -16.48
C ARG A 236 4.12 -8.36 -14.97
N VAL A 237 3.66 -9.46 -14.40
CA VAL A 237 4.00 -9.94 -13.04
C VAL A 237 4.69 -11.29 -13.17
N HIS A 238 5.77 -11.52 -12.37
CA HIS A 238 6.56 -12.74 -12.34
C HIS A 238 6.51 -13.39 -10.97
#